data_b3e343013764c8e05a62aea36a479f1e
#
_entry.id   b3e343013764c8e05a62aea36a479f1e
#
_cell.length_a   1.000
_cell.length_b   1.000
_cell.length_c   1.000
_cell.angle_alpha   90.00
_cell.angle_beta   90.00
_cell.angle_gamma   90.00
#
_symmetry.space_group_name_H-M   'P 1'
#
loop_
_entity.id
_entity.type
_entity.pdbx_description
1 polymer ?
#
loop_
_entity_poly.entity_id
_entity_poly.type
_entity_poly.pdbx_seq_one_letter_code
_entity_poly.pdbx_strand_id
1 'polypeptide(L)'
;MPSGADTSHAAPGSAEDAHSRAVSTPRDGSVTPTALDTMATVDAPRTLRDLATLARREGGDAAESLLGRVRQLALRYARARLGRFGAEDVAQDVAQEVCMAVHTGLRTYDDRGLPFEAFVYSIAARKVADAQRQLIRGPESVAEVPEASDLAAGPEHVALVRDEAGRAMTLIRTLPTQQQEILTLRVAVGMSTDETAAALGMTPGAIRVAQHRALTKLRELLAAQEGVAS
;
A
#
# COMPACT_ATOMS: atom_id res chain seq x y z
N MET A 1 -4.11 -58.72 26.50
CA MET A 1 -4.92 -59.55 27.41
C MET A 1 -4.69 -59.14 28.86
N PRO A 2 -5.70 -59.04 29.75
CA PRO A 2 -7.12 -58.75 29.54
C PRO A 2 -7.55 -57.48 30.30
N SER A 3 -8.64 -56.84 29.92
CA SER A 3 -10.01 -57.08 30.45
C SER A 3 -10.24 -56.43 31.82
N GLY A 4 -11.24 -55.73 32.03
CA GLY A 4 -12.63 -55.82 32.10
C GLY A 4 -13.24 -54.49 32.54
N ALA A 5 -14.38 -54.13 32.00
CA ALA A 5 -15.73 -54.39 32.52
C ALA A 5 -16.04 -53.50 33.75
N ASP A 6 -17.04 -52.79 33.82
CA ASP A 6 -18.46 -52.88 33.51
C ASP A 6 -19.25 -52.18 34.63
N THR A 7 -20.46 -51.80 34.31
CA THR A 7 -21.66 -51.53 35.13
C THR A 7 -21.93 -50.11 35.56
N SER A 8 -22.89 -49.40 34.93
CA SER A 8 -24.36 -49.54 34.99
C SER A 8 -24.97 -49.15 36.33
N HIS A 9 -25.81 -48.14 36.35
CA HIS A 9 -27.14 -48.13 36.97
C HIS A 9 -27.81 -46.75 36.88
N ALA A 10 -28.79 -46.54 36.04
CA ALA A 10 -30.22 -46.65 36.30
C ALA A 10 -30.84 -45.41 37.00
N ALA A 11 -31.77 -44.86 36.30
CA ALA A 11 -32.83 -43.91 36.72
C ALA A 11 -33.78 -44.60 37.76
N PRO A 12 -34.88 -43.99 38.23
CA PRO A 12 -35.84 -43.08 37.64
C PRO A 12 -36.57 -42.15 38.61
N GLY A 13 -37.60 -41.45 38.13
CA GLY A 13 -38.78 -41.02 38.90
C GLY A 13 -39.16 -39.55 38.69
N SER A 14 -40.12 -39.30 37.93
CA SER A 14 -41.58 -39.15 38.09
C SER A 14 -41.93 -37.77 38.62
N ALA A 15 -42.65 -37.04 37.96
CA ALA A 15 -44.05 -36.91 37.57
C ALA A 15 -44.70 -35.65 38.12
N GLU A 16 -45.58 -35.12 37.29
CA GLU A 16 -46.85 -34.42 37.52
C GLU A 16 -46.81 -32.97 38.01
N ASP A 17 -47.58 -32.01 37.60
CA ASP A 17 -48.84 -31.99 36.83
C ASP A 17 -49.13 -30.55 36.33
N ALA A 18 -49.67 -30.46 35.19
CA ALA A 18 -50.96 -29.92 34.77
C ALA A 18 -51.26 -28.39 34.79
N HIS A 19 -51.92 -28.08 33.75
CA HIS A 19 -52.99 -27.07 33.45
C HIS A 19 -52.52 -25.72 32.90
N SER A 20 -52.73 -25.63 31.63
CA SER A 20 -53.94 -25.18 30.89
C SER A 20 -53.93 -23.69 30.57
N ARG A 21 -53.87 -23.35 29.36
CA ARG A 21 -54.93 -22.79 28.51
C ARG A 21 -54.37 -22.25 27.22
N ALA A 22 -54.98 -22.77 26.21
CA ALA A 22 -54.92 -22.30 24.85
C ALA A 22 -55.47 -20.87 24.72
N VAL A 23 -54.86 -20.07 23.87
CA VAL A 23 -55.55 -19.14 22.97
C VAL A 23 -54.88 -19.16 21.62
N SER A 24 -55.68 -19.56 20.66
CA SER A 24 -55.56 -19.50 19.21
C SER A 24 -55.09 -18.14 18.69
N THR A 25 -54.35 -18.04 17.70
CA THR A 25 -54.48 -18.14 16.25
C THR A 25 -53.72 -17.04 15.52
N PRO A 26 -53.67 -17.10 14.25
CA PRO A 26 -52.46 -16.92 13.48
C PRO A 26 -52.42 -15.51 12.86
N ARG A 27 -51.26 -15.01 12.65
CA ARG A 27 -51.09 -14.01 11.59
C ARG A 27 -49.81 -14.31 10.83
N ASP A 28 -50.09 -14.99 9.74
CA ASP A 28 -49.44 -14.83 8.47
C ASP A 28 -48.95 -13.36 8.34
N GLY A 29 -47.69 -13.21 8.31
CA GLY A 29 -46.99 -11.98 8.06
C GLY A 29 -45.74 -12.35 7.32
N SER A 30 -45.92 -12.72 6.05
CA SER A 30 -44.82 -12.77 5.09
C SER A 30 -44.17 -11.36 5.07
N VAL A 31 -43.16 -11.20 5.86
CA VAL A 31 -42.28 -10.04 5.74
C VAL A 31 -41.43 -10.32 4.51
N THR A 32 -41.88 -9.82 3.37
CA THR A 32 -41.01 -9.57 2.23
C THR A 32 -39.81 -8.77 2.73
N PRO A 33 -38.58 -9.23 2.48
CA PRO A 33 -37.40 -8.41 2.79
C PRO A 33 -37.53 -7.13 1.96
N THR A 34 -37.78 -6.05 2.67
CA THR A 34 -37.85 -4.70 2.13
C THR A 34 -36.55 -4.42 1.45
N ALA A 35 -36.62 -3.88 0.24
CA ALA A 35 -35.55 -3.46 -0.65
C ALA A 35 -34.56 -2.42 -0.06
N LEU A 36 -34.48 -2.29 1.25
CA LEU A 36 -33.58 -1.40 1.99
C LEU A 36 -32.33 -2.11 2.54
N ASP A 37 -32.24 -3.45 2.40
CA ASP A 37 -31.07 -4.20 2.89
C ASP A 37 -29.97 -4.36 1.81
N THR A 38 -30.20 -3.75 0.62
CA THR A 38 -29.24 -3.79 -0.49
C THR A 38 -28.33 -2.54 -0.56
N MET A 39 -28.46 -1.60 0.38
CA MET A 39 -27.73 -0.32 0.34
C MET A 39 -26.79 -0.07 1.50
N ALA A 40 -26.08 -1.05 2.02
CA ALA A 40 -25.01 -0.78 2.99
C ALA A 40 -23.94 -1.87 3.00
N THR A 41 -23.49 -2.31 1.85
CA THR A 41 -22.10 -2.78 1.77
C THR A 41 -21.28 -1.53 1.45
N VAL A 42 -20.92 -0.76 2.48
CA VAL A 42 -19.84 0.21 2.38
C VAL A 42 -18.63 -0.59 1.94
N ASP A 43 -18.31 -0.42 0.65
CA ASP A 43 -17.22 -1.11 -0.03
C ASP A 43 -15.94 -0.80 0.74
N ALA A 44 -15.51 -1.75 1.58
CA ALA A 44 -14.23 -1.63 2.25
C ALA A 44 -13.18 -1.38 1.16
N PRO A 45 -12.25 -0.43 1.32
CA PRO A 45 -11.33 -0.05 0.26
C PRO A 45 -10.59 -1.29 -0.23
N ARG A 46 -10.93 -1.76 -1.43
CA ARG A 46 -10.34 -2.96 -2.04
C ARG A 46 -8.83 -2.82 -2.03
N THR A 47 -8.11 -3.85 -1.64
CA THR A 47 -6.65 -3.87 -1.75
C THR A 47 -6.22 -3.82 -3.21
N LEU A 48 -4.97 -3.48 -3.50
CA LEU A 48 -4.45 -3.56 -4.88
C LEU A 48 -4.55 -4.99 -5.42
N ARG A 49 -4.40 -6.01 -4.57
CA ARG A 49 -4.59 -7.41 -4.92
C ARG A 49 -6.03 -7.72 -5.36
N ASP A 50 -7.02 -7.21 -4.61
CA ASP A 50 -8.43 -7.41 -4.96
C ASP A 50 -8.75 -6.76 -6.30
N LEU A 51 -8.27 -5.53 -6.50
CA LEU A 51 -8.42 -4.82 -7.77
C LEU A 51 -7.71 -5.55 -8.92
N ALA A 52 -6.52 -6.09 -8.70
CA ALA A 52 -5.80 -6.85 -9.73
C ALA A 52 -6.56 -8.13 -10.11
N THR A 53 -7.11 -8.82 -9.11
CA THR A 53 -7.92 -10.02 -9.35
C THR A 53 -9.19 -9.68 -10.15
N LEU A 54 -9.88 -8.61 -9.78
CA LEU A 54 -11.09 -8.16 -10.44
C LEU A 54 -10.80 -7.67 -11.87
N ALA A 55 -9.75 -6.85 -12.04
CA ALA A 55 -9.32 -6.34 -13.34
C ALA A 55 -8.95 -7.46 -14.33
N ARG A 56 -8.37 -8.56 -13.85
CA ARG A 56 -8.09 -9.74 -14.69
C ARG A 56 -9.35 -10.45 -15.16
N ARG A 57 -10.41 -10.47 -14.35
CA ARG A 57 -11.65 -11.18 -14.64
C ARG A 57 -12.62 -10.37 -15.45
N GLU A 58 -12.76 -9.10 -15.16
CA GLU A 58 -13.83 -8.24 -15.65
C GLU A 58 -13.31 -7.13 -16.59
N GLY A 59 -12.04 -6.72 -16.44
CA GLY A 59 -11.51 -5.58 -17.20
C GLY A 59 -12.17 -4.26 -16.81
N GLY A 60 -12.40 -3.39 -17.77
CA GLY A 60 -13.18 -2.15 -17.63
C GLY A 60 -12.82 -1.30 -16.40
N ASP A 61 -13.82 -0.88 -15.65
CA ASP A 61 -13.70 0.02 -14.50
C ASP A 61 -12.76 -0.50 -13.41
N ALA A 62 -12.69 -1.83 -13.24
CA ALA A 62 -11.78 -2.43 -12.27
C ALA A 62 -10.32 -2.28 -12.69
N ALA A 63 -10.04 -2.40 -14.00
CA ALA A 63 -8.70 -2.17 -14.53
C ALA A 63 -8.31 -0.69 -14.42
N GLU A 64 -9.24 0.22 -14.68
CA GLU A 64 -9.02 1.66 -14.53
C GLU A 64 -8.74 2.02 -13.07
N SER A 65 -9.53 1.52 -12.14
CA SER A 65 -9.33 1.72 -10.70
C SER A 65 -7.97 1.17 -10.21
N LEU A 66 -7.57 -0.02 -10.70
CA LEU A 66 -6.26 -0.59 -10.43
C LEU A 66 -5.14 0.32 -10.94
N LEU A 67 -5.20 0.70 -12.22
CA LEU A 67 -4.16 1.51 -12.85
C LEU A 67 -4.06 2.91 -12.23
N GLY A 68 -5.16 3.50 -11.80
CA GLY A 68 -5.18 4.74 -11.04
C GLY A 68 -4.37 4.65 -9.74
N ARG A 69 -4.54 3.58 -8.98
CA ARG A 69 -3.76 3.34 -7.74
C ARG A 69 -2.30 3.00 -8.04
N VAL A 70 -2.04 2.18 -9.05
CA VAL A 70 -0.68 1.87 -9.51
C VAL A 70 0.07 3.15 -9.88
N ARG A 71 -0.59 4.06 -10.63
CA ARG A 71 -0.02 5.35 -11.02
C ARG A 71 0.35 6.20 -9.81
N GLN A 72 -0.53 6.27 -8.81
CA GLN A 72 -0.25 7.01 -7.58
C GLN A 72 0.96 6.45 -6.82
N LEU A 73 1.05 5.12 -6.69
CA LEU A 73 2.17 4.45 -6.04
C LEU A 73 3.48 4.71 -6.80
N ALA A 74 3.47 4.46 -8.12
CA ALA A 74 4.63 4.64 -8.98
C ALA A 74 5.12 6.10 -8.99
N LEU A 75 4.19 7.07 -9.06
CA LEU A 75 4.53 8.50 -9.06
C LEU A 75 5.15 8.94 -7.73
N ARG A 76 4.60 8.51 -6.59
CA ARG A 76 5.20 8.81 -5.28
C ARG A 76 6.61 8.23 -5.16
N TYR A 77 6.80 7.00 -5.63
CA TYR A 77 8.11 6.36 -5.64
C TYR A 77 9.09 7.09 -6.57
N ALA A 78 8.68 7.38 -7.80
CA ALA A 78 9.52 8.09 -8.78
C ALA A 78 9.92 9.47 -8.27
N ARG A 79 8.99 10.27 -7.73
CA ARG A 79 9.27 11.57 -7.13
C ARG A 79 10.29 11.49 -6.00
N ALA A 80 10.12 10.52 -5.08
CA ALA A 80 11.05 10.33 -3.98
C ALA A 80 12.47 9.99 -4.45
N ARG A 81 12.59 9.28 -5.58
CA ARG A 81 13.89 8.81 -6.12
C ARG A 81 14.51 9.76 -7.13
N LEU A 82 13.70 10.50 -7.90
CA LEU A 82 14.14 11.40 -8.97
C LEU A 82 14.12 12.88 -8.57
N GLY A 83 13.45 13.24 -7.48
CA GLY A 83 13.30 14.64 -7.04
C GLY A 83 14.61 15.41 -6.88
N ARG A 84 15.72 14.70 -6.58
CA ARG A 84 17.08 15.31 -6.52
C ARG A 84 17.57 15.89 -7.85
N PHE A 85 16.97 15.44 -8.96
CA PHE A 85 17.34 15.91 -10.31
C PHE A 85 16.42 17.03 -10.80
N GLY A 86 15.40 17.42 -10.02
CA GLY A 86 14.37 18.37 -10.45
C GLY A 86 13.49 17.85 -11.60
N ALA A 87 13.52 16.55 -11.85
CA ALA A 87 12.96 15.93 -13.04
C ALA A 87 11.52 15.43 -12.78
N GLU A 88 10.59 16.35 -12.56
CA GLU A 88 9.18 16.03 -12.32
C GLU A 88 8.52 15.36 -13.54
N ASP A 89 8.82 15.84 -14.74
CA ASP A 89 8.28 15.26 -15.98
C ASP A 89 8.76 13.82 -16.15
N VAL A 90 10.05 13.57 -15.89
CA VAL A 90 10.59 12.21 -15.91
C VAL A 90 9.92 11.30 -14.87
N ALA A 91 9.56 11.83 -13.70
CA ALA A 91 8.83 11.06 -12.71
C ALA A 91 7.41 10.69 -13.18
N GLN A 92 6.75 11.56 -13.92
CA GLN A 92 5.44 11.29 -14.53
C GLN A 92 5.55 10.28 -15.66
N ASP A 93 6.55 10.39 -16.51
CA ASP A 93 6.82 9.44 -17.60
C ASP A 93 7.10 8.04 -17.03
N VAL A 94 7.94 7.95 -16.01
CA VAL A 94 8.21 6.68 -15.31
C VAL A 94 6.93 6.09 -14.74
N ALA A 95 6.06 6.89 -14.12
CA ALA A 95 4.80 6.40 -13.58
C ALA A 95 3.87 5.87 -14.69
N GLN A 96 3.85 6.53 -15.84
CA GLN A 96 3.10 6.07 -17.03
C GLN A 96 3.65 4.76 -17.58
N GLU A 97 4.97 4.64 -17.70
CA GLU A 97 5.62 3.40 -18.15
C GLU A 97 5.37 2.24 -17.19
N VAL A 98 5.34 2.49 -15.88
CA VAL A 98 4.98 1.48 -14.87
C VAL A 98 3.53 1.02 -15.07
N CYS A 99 2.59 1.94 -15.28
CA CYS A 99 1.20 1.59 -15.55
C CYS A 99 1.06 0.70 -16.80
N MET A 100 1.74 1.04 -17.89
CA MET A 100 1.73 0.23 -19.12
C MET A 100 2.33 -1.17 -18.88
N ALA A 101 3.44 -1.25 -18.17
CA ALA A 101 4.08 -2.52 -17.86
C ALA A 101 3.22 -3.39 -16.94
N VAL A 102 2.58 -2.80 -15.92
CA VAL A 102 1.63 -3.50 -15.04
C VAL A 102 0.41 -3.97 -15.84
N HIS A 103 -0.17 -3.13 -16.68
CA HIS A 103 -1.32 -3.50 -17.51
C HIS A 103 -0.99 -4.71 -18.41
N THR A 104 0.15 -4.67 -19.09
CA THR A 104 0.61 -5.78 -19.94
C THR A 104 0.91 -7.04 -19.12
N GLY A 105 1.60 -6.88 -17.98
CA GLY A 105 1.98 -7.99 -17.09
C GLY A 105 0.82 -8.59 -16.31
N LEU A 106 -0.30 -7.86 -16.16
CA LEU A 106 -1.45 -8.31 -15.38
C LEU A 106 -2.04 -9.63 -15.91
N ARG A 107 -2.00 -9.84 -17.22
CA ARG A 107 -2.53 -11.06 -17.86
C ARG A 107 -1.75 -12.32 -17.48
N THR A 108 -0.45 -12.17 -17.24
CA THR A 108 0.48 -13.26 -16.87
C THR A 108 0.86 -13.23 -15.39
N TYR A 109 0.34 -12.26 -14.65
CA TYR A 109 0.60 -12.15 -13.21
C TYR A 109 0.10 -13.40 -12.49
N ASP A 110 1.02 -14.09 -11.83
CA ASP A 110 0.75 -15.23 -10.97
C ASP A 110 0.73 -14.77 -9.50
N ASP A 111 -0.44 -14.87 -8.88
CA ASP A 111 -0.60 -14.52 -7.46
C ASP A 111 -0.02 -15.63 -6.58
N ARG A 112 1.25 -15.46 -6.21
CA ARG A 112 1.98 -16.37 -5.31
C ARG A 112 1.79 -16.04 -3.82
N GLY A 113 0.73 -15.34 -3.47
CA GLY A 113 0.48 -14.94 -2.10
C GLY A 113 1.26 -13.70 -1.65
N LEU A 114 2.02 -13.05 -2.52
CA LEU A 114 2.72 -11.80 -2.23
C LEU A 114 1.80 -10.60 -2.47
N PRO A 115 1.95 -9.49 -1.72
CA PRO A 115 1.25 -8.25 -1.99
C PRO A 115 1.48 -7.78 -3.44
N PHE A 116 0.42 -7.29 -4.09
CA PHE A 116 0.52 -6.78 -5.47
C PHE A 116 1.44 -5.55 -5.56
N GLU A 117 1.55 -4.81 -4.48
CA GLU A 117 2.47 -3.69 -4.28
C GLU A 117 3.93 -4.10 -4.54
N ALA A 118 4.33 -5.31 -4.14
CA ALA A 118 5.67 -5.83 -4.39
C ALA A 118 5.93 -6.06 -5.89
N PHE A 119 4.93 -6.53 -6.63
CA PHE A 119 5.01 -6.65 -8.09
C PHE A 119 5.14 -5.27 -8.75
N VAL A 120 4.30 -4.30 -8.38
CA VAL A 120 4.38 -2.93 -8.89
C VAL A 120 5.73 -2.30 -8.57
N TYR A 121 6.22 -2.46 -7.34
CA TYR A 121 7.52 -1.96 -6.91
C TYR A 121 8.66 -2.54 -7.78
N SER A 122 8.65 -3.83 -8.06
CA SER A 122 9.71 -4.46 -8.86
C SER A 122 9.86 -3.81 -10.25
N ILE A 123 8.74 -3.42 -10.85
CA ILE A 123 8.70 -2.71 -12.14
C ILE A 123 9.17 -1.26 -11.95
N ALA A 124 8.61 -0.56 -10.94
CA ALA A 124 8.93 0.83 -10.68
C ALA A 124 10.41 1.04 -10.33
N ALA A 125 11.00 0.16 -9.50
CA ALA A 125 12.41 0.24 -9.13
C ALA A 125 13.33 0.13 -10.35
N ARG A 126 13.01 -0.76 -11.29
CA ARG A 126 13.77 -0.90 -12.54
C ARG A 126 13.66 0.35 -13.41
N LYS A 127 12.43 0.85 -13.63
CA LYS A 127 12.19 2.04 -14.44
C LYS A 127 12.84 3.29 -13.85
N VAL A 128 12.76 3.47 -12.54
CA VAL A 128 13.45 4.56 -11.84
C VAL A 128 14.98 4.44 -11.99
N ALA A 129 15.54 3.24 -11.85
CA ALA A 129 16.99 3.03 -12.01
C ALA A 129 17.44 3.36 -13.45
N ASP A 130 16.63 3.01 -14.46
CA ASP A 130 16.90 3.37 -15.85
C ASP A 130 16.87 4.88 -16.07
N ALA A 131 15.84 5.56 -15.57
CA ALA A 131 15.71 7.01 -15.62
C ALA A 131 16.88 7.72 -14.90
N GLN A 132 17.27 7.23 -13.72
CA GLN A 132 18.44 7.77 -13.00
C GLN A 132 19.74 7.64 -13.82
N ARG A 133 19.95 6.52 -14.49
CA ARG A 133 21.11 6.33 -15.35
C ARG A 133 21.12 7.31 -16.52
N GLN A 134 19.97 7.56 -17.12
CA GLN A 134 19.83 8.55 -18.21
C GLN A 134 20.12 9.96 -17.72
N LEU A 135 19.53 10.37 -16.59
CA LEU A 135 19.77 11.69 -16.00
C LEU A 135 21.23 11.91 -15.58
N ILE A 136 21.93 10.87 -15.13
CA ILE A 136 23.36 10.97 -14.76
C ILE A 136 24.25 11.07 -15.97
N ARG A 137 23.93 10.40 -17.09
CA ARG A 137 24.71 10.49 -18.33
C ARG A 137 24.63 11.87 -18.98
N GLY A 138 23.62 12.65 -18.65
CA GLY A 138 23.32 13.93 -19.30
C GLY A 138 22.75 13.74 -20.70
N PRO A 139 22.14 14.77 -21.29
CA PRO A 139 21.73 14.69 -22.68
C PRO A 139 22.98 14.65 -23.55
N GLU A 140 23.14 13.59 -24.34
CA GLU A 140 23.84 13.75 -25.60
C GLU A 140 23.00 14.72 -26.42
N SER A 141 23.42 15.99 -26.36
CA SER A 141 22.99 17.08 -27.24
C SER A 141 21.52 17.04 -27.71
N VAL A 142 20.63 17.76 -27.03
CA VAL A 142 19.75 18.76 -27.67
C VAL A 142 19.23 19.69 -26.56
N ALA A 143 19.39 21.00 -26.78
CA ALA A 143 18.91 22.07 -25.95
C ALA A 143 17.39 22.07 -25.86
N GLU A 144 16.92 22.20 -24.63
CA GLU A 144 15.89 23.13 -24.19
C GLU A 144 15.49 22.75 -22.76
N VAL A 145 15.73 23.66 -21.84
CA VAL A 145 15.26 23.56 -20.46
C VAL A 145 13.81 24.07 -20.48
N PRO A 146 12.80 23.21 -20.25
CA PRO A 146 11.44 23.73 -20.03
C PRO A 146 11.38 24.33 -18.64
N GLU A 147 10.90 25.55 -18.55
CA GLU A 147 10.54 26.25 -17.33
C GLU A 147 9.52 25.41 -16.53
N ALA A 148 9.75 25.34 -15.23
CA ALA A 148 8.89 24.61 -14.29
C ALA A 148 7.46 25.16 -14.34
N SER A 149 6.53 24.30 -14.74
CA SER A 149 5.10 24.59 -14.76
C SER A 149 4.56 24.72 -13.33
N ASP A 150 4.07 25.90 -13.00
CA ASP A 150 3.40 26.28 -11.78
C ASP A 150 2.13 25.46 -11.54
N LEU A 151 2.06 24.77 -10.40
CA LEU A 151 0.81 24.27 -9.85
C LEU A 151 0.53 24.94 -8.50
N ALA A 152 -0.46 25.77 -8.52
CA ALA A 152 -1.20 26.55 -7.57
C ALA A 152 -1.15 26.09 -6.08
N ALA A 153 -0.17 26.62 -5.36
CA ALA A 153 -0.24 26.99 -3.95
C ALA A 153 0.66 28.23 -3.83
N GLY A 154 0.33 29.21 -2.99
CA GLY A 154 1.05 30.49 -2.94
C GLY A 154 2.58 30.30 -2.88
N PRO A 155 3.35 31.11 -3.59
CA PRO A 155 4.77 30.87 -3.86
C PRO A 155 5.64 30.74 -2.61
N GLU A 156 5.31 31.42 -1.52
CA GLU A 156 6.10 31.41 -0.28
C GLU A 156 5.97 30.09 0.51
N HIS A 157 4.75 29.55 0.64
CA HIS A 157 4.52 28.30 1.36
C HIS A 157 5.09 27.10 0.60
N VAL A 158 4.98 27.10 -0.73
CA VAL A 158 5.56 26.05 -1.59
C VAL A 158 7.08 26.09 -1.55
N ALA A 159 7.70 27.27 -1.53
CA ALA A 159 9.15 27.40 -1.42
C ALA A 159 9.67 26.87 -0.07
N LEU A 160 9.00 27.20 1.03
CA LEU A 160 9.37 26.73 2.37
C LEU A 160 9.26 25.21 2.50
N VAL A 161 8.15 24.63 2.07
CA VAL A 161 7.94 23.16 2.08
C VAL A 161 8.93 22.44 1.17
N ARG A 162 9.28 23.02 0.02
CA ARG A 162 10.31 22.46 -0.87
C ARG A 162 11.71 22.51 -0.24
N ASP A 163 12.04 23.56 0.48
CA ASP A 163 13.34 23.70 1.15
C ASP A 163 13.47 22.70 2.32
N GLU A 164 12.43 22.58 3.15
CA GLU A 164 12.38 21.58 4.22
C GLU A 164 12.44 20.13 3.69
N ALA A 165 11.67 19.82 2.63
CA ALA A 165 11.73 18.52 1.98
C ALA A 165 13.11 18.25 1.37
N GLY A 166 13.76 19.26 0.81
CA GLY A 166 15.14 19.17 0.31
C GLY A 166 16.15 18.85 1.40
N ARG A 167 16.05 19.50 2.56
CA ARG A 167 16.88 19.23 3.73
C ARG A 167 16.67 17.80 4.25
N ALA A 168 15.41 17.38 4.40
CA ALA A 168 15.07 16.01 4.82
C ALA A 168 15.67 14.97 3.87
N MET A 169 15.54 15.20 2.55
CA MET A 169 16.12 14.30 1.55
C MET A 169 17.65 14.27 1.58
N THR A 170 18.32 15.38 1.91
CA THR A 170 19.76 15.42 2.08
C THR A 170 20.18 14.54 3.26
N LEU A 171 19.48 14.62 4.38
CA LEU A 171 19.73 13.76 5.53
C LEU A 171 19.45 12.27 5.23
N ILE A 172 18.37 11.96 4.54
CA ILE A 172 18.07 10.58 4.15
C ILE A 172 19.18 9.98 3.30
N ARG A 173 19.84 10.76 2.45
CA ARG A 173 20.97 10.28 1.61
C ARG A 173 22.22 9.89 2.40
N THR A 174 22.37 10.33 3.64
CA THR A 174 23.49 9.92 4.51
C THR A 174 23.30 8.53 5.10
N LEU A 175 22.08 7.98 5.02
CA LEU A 175 21.77 6.65 5.51
C LEU A 175 22.27 5.56 4.53
N PRO A 176 22.49 4.32 5.00
CA PRO A 176 22.71 3.19 4.12
C PRO A 176 21.58 3.01 3.09
N THR A 177 21.91 2.61 1.87
CA THR A 177 20.94 2.50 0.75
C THR A 177 19.69 1.71 1.09
N GLN A 178 19.84 0.60 1.84
CA GLN A 178 18.70 -0.21 2.28
C GLN A 178 17.76 0.58 3.20
N GLN A 179 18.31 1.39 4.12
CA GLN A 179 17.49 2.22 5.00
C GLN A 179 16.79 3.35 4.24
N GLN A 180 17.47 3.95 3.26
CA GLN A 180 16.86 4.92 2.36
C GLN A 180 15.66 4.32 1.63
N GLU A 181 15.81 3.11 1.10
CA GLU A 181 14.75 2.42 0.35
C GLU A 181 13.56 2.08 1.25
N ILE A 182 13.81 1.57 2.47
CA ILE A 182 12.77 1.29 3.45
C ILE A 182 11.99 2.57 3.80
N LEU A 183 12.67 3.69 4.05
CA LEU A 183 12.00 4.96 4.34
C LEU A 183 11.22 5.48 3.14
N THR A 184 11.75 5.35 1.92
CA THR A 184 11.03 5.71 0.71
C THR A 184 9.72 4.93 0.59
N LEU A 185 9.74 3.62 0.74
CA LEU A 185 8.54 2.78 0.61
C LEU A 185 7.55 3.03 1.76
N ARG A 186 8.04 3.13 3.01
CA ARG A 186 7.20 3.29 4.18
C ARG A 186 6.60 4.70 4.33
N VAL A 187 7.38 5.74 4.04
CA VAL A 187 7.01 7.14 4.30
C VAL A 187 6.51 7.84 3.04
N ALA A 188 7.28 7.81 1.97
CA ALA A 188 6.91 8.54 0.75
C ALA A 188 5.82 7.80 -0.05
N VAL A 189 5.91 6.48 -0.17
CA VAL A 189 4.95 5.67 -0.93
C VAL A 189 3.74 5.29 -0.06
N GLY A 190 3.94 5.06 1.24
CA GLY A 190 2.89 4.67 2.18
C GLY A 190 2.61 3.17 2.21
N MET A 191 3.57 2.32 1.80
CA MET A 191 3.43 0.87 1.88
C MET A 191 3.42 0.38 3.33
N SER A 192 2.66 -0.65 3.62
CA SER A 192 2.67 -1.33 4.91
C SER A 192 4.01 -2.06 5.17
N THR A 193 4.25 -2.48 6.40
CA THR A 193 5.45 -3.24 6.75
C THR A 193 5.56 -4.54 5.95
N ASP A 194 4.42 -5.23 5.76
CA ASP A 194 4.37 -6.53 5.07
C ASP A 194 4.59 -6.35 3.55
N GLU A 195 3.97 -5.33 2.95
CA GLU A 195 4.20 -4.96 1.55
C GLU A 195 5.66 -4.58 1.30
N THR A 196 6.26 -3.76 2.20
CA THR A 196 7.67 -3.37 2.11
C THR A 196 8.59 -4.58 2.27
N ALA A 197 8.28 -5.49 3.20
CA ALA A 197 9.03 -6.71 3.42
C ALA A 197 9.00 -7.60 2.17
N ALA A 198 7.82 -7.81 1.59
CA ALA A 198 7.67 -8.55 0.35
C ALA A 198 8.41 -7.91 -0.82
N ALA A 199 8.34 -6.57 -0.96
CA ALA A 199 9.00 -5.81 -2.00
C ALA A 199 10.54 -5.91 -1.95
N LEU A 200 11.10 -5.92 -0.73
CA LEU A 200 12.55 -5.95 -0.52
C LEU A 200 13.11 -7.35 -0.22
N GLY A 201 12.29 -8.39 -0.21
CA GLY A 201 12.71 -9.75 0.14
C GLY A 201 13.21 -9.88 1.59
N MET A 202 12.61 -9.12 2.50
CA MET A 202 12.99 -9.06 3.92
C MET A 202 11.86 -9.60 4.81
N THR A 203 12.15 -9.83 6.09
CA THR A 203 11.09 -10.13 7.06
C THR A 203 10.47 -8.84 7.61
N PRO A 204 9.17 -8.84 8.00
CA PRO A 204 8.53 -7.68 8.60
C PRO A 204 9.23 -7.17 9.86
N GLY A 205 9.82 -8.09 10.65
CA GLY A 205 10.65 -7.75 11.81
C GLY A 205 11.91 -6.97 11.43
N ALA A 206 12.60 -7.40 10.37
CA ALA A 206 13.80 -6.71 9.87
C ALA A 206 13.46 -5.30 9.35
N ILE A 207 12.32 -5.13 8.68
CA ILE A 207 11.84 -3.81 8.24
C ILE A 207 11.62 -2.87 9.42
N ARG A 208 10.91 -3.33 10.49
CA ARG A 208 10.66 -2.51 11.68
C ARG A 208 11.97 -2.06 12.34
N VAL A 209 12.92 -2.98 12.51
CA VAL A 209 14.22 -2.67 13.11
C VAL A 209 15.02 -1.69 12.26
N ALA A 210 15.09 -1.93 10.95
CA ALA A 210 15.82 -1.05 10.03
C ALA A 210 15.19 0.36 9.96
N GLN A 211 13.85 0.44 9.90
CA GLN A 211 13.11 1.70 9.94
C GLN A 211 13.37 2.46 11.25
N HIS A 212 13.32 1.78 12.39
CA HIS A 212 13.60 2.39 13.68
C HIS A 212 15.01 2.97 13.73
N ARG A 213 16.03 2.20 13.33
CA ARG A 213 17.43 2.65 13.29
C ARG A 213 17.61 3.86 12.37
N ALA A 214 16.97 3.82 11.19
CA ALA A 214 17.03 4.93 10.23
C ALA A 214 16.43 6.22 10.82
N LEU A 215 15.26 6.14 11.44
CA LEU A 215 14.60 7.29 12.07
C LEU A 215 15.38 7.81 13.28
N THR A 216 15.97 6.95 14.09
CA THR A 216 16.84 7.36 15.21
C THR A 216 18.03 8.12 14.68
N LYS A 217 18.70 7.60 13.64
CA LYS A 217 19.84 8.28 13.04
C LYS A 217 19.50 9.64 12.45
N LEU A 218 18.35 9.76 11.79
CA LEU A 218 17.88 11.05 11.26
C LEU A 218 17.61 12.06 12.38
N ARG A 219 17.01 11.63 13.51
CA ARG A 219 16.81 12.53 14.67
C ARG A 219 18.13 13.04 15.27
N GLU A 220 19.13 12.15 15.38
CA GLU A 220 20.46 12.54 15.83
C GLU A 220 21.11 13.59 14.90
N LEU A 221 21.00 13.39 13.59
CA LEU A 221 21.54 14.31 12.60
C LEU A 221 20.83 15.67 12.61
N LEU A 222 19.51 15.69 12.78
CA LEU A 222 18.74 16.93 12.92
C LEU A 222 19.13 17.70 14.18
N ALA A 223 19.19 17.02 15.33
CA ALA A 223 19.60 17.65 16.59
C ALA A 223 21.04 18.23 16.53
N ALA A 224 21.95 17.55 15.83
CA ALA A 224 23.30 18.03 15.61
C ALA A 224 23.35 19.30 14.74
N GLN A 225 22.47 19.42 13.74
CA GLN A 225 22.36 20.62 12.89
C GLN A 225 21.78 21.82 13.67
N GLU A 226 20.77 21.60 14.50
CA GLU A 226 20.18 22.64 15.34
C GLU A 226 21.15 23.16 16.40
N GLY A 227 21.97 22.27 16.99
CA GLY A 227 22.99 22.65 17.98
C GLY A 227 24.17 23.44 17.40
N VAL A 228 24.42 23.39 16.09
CA VAL A 228 25.44 24.19 15.40
C VAL A 228 24.91 25.56 14.98
N ALA A 229 23.58 25.71 14.87
CA ALA A 229 22.91 26.95 14.44
C ALA A 229 22.57 27.90 15.62
N SER A 230 22.81 27.47 16.87
CA SER A 230 22.63 28.25 18.12
C SER A 230 23.95 28.76 18.66
#